data_128ffd20fc3f51385ac5b220bd5dff8b
#
_entry.id   128ffd20fc3f51385ac5b220bd5dff8b
#
_cell.length_a   1.000
_cell.length_b   1.000
_cell.length_c   1.000
_cell.angle_alpha   90.00
_cell.angle_beta   90.00
_cell.angle_gamma   90.00
#
_symmetry.space_group_name_H-M   'P 1'
#
loop_
_entity.id
_entity.type
_entity.pdbx_description
1 polymer ?
#
loop_
_entity_poly.entity_id
_entity_poly.type
_entity_poly.pdbx_seq_one_letter_code
_entity_poly.pdbx_strand_id
1 'polypeptide(L)'
;MTEGYTNVAGQRLDLPDPTVALTGTTMGGSTYRVMGTVMQALVLNLKARQTIYTESGAMSWMADGIDMCTNTGGGLGSLLKRAVTGESLFLVDYTSERDNTLIAFSSDFPGKIIPVNLAPGQSIIAQKEAFLVAE
;
A
#
# COMPACT_ATOMS: atom_id res chain seq x y z
N MET A 1 15.72 -16.11 0.13
CA MET A 1 15.04 -17.02 -0.81
C MET A 1 13.63 -16.53 -1.00
N THR A 2 13.26 -16.19 -2.22
CA THR A 2 11.89 -15.78 -2.55
C THR A 2 11.07 -17.02 -2.87
N GLU A 3 10.02 -17.29 -2.12
CA GLU A 3 9.03 -18.28 -2.50
C GLU A 3 8.11 -17.67 -3.56
N GLY A 4 8.02 -18.29 -4.72
CA GLY A 4 7.12 -17.86 -5.77
C GLY A 4 5.70 -18.38 -5.52
N TYR A 5 4.76 -17.48 -5.40
CA TYR A 5 3.34 -17.83 -5.33
C TYR A 5 2.69 -17.61 -6.70
N THR A 6 1.81 -18.51 -7.06
CA THR A 6 1.05 -18.41 -8.31
C THR A 6 -0.36 -17.95 -7.99
N ASN A 7 -0.78 -16.84 -8.57
CA ASN A 7 -2.14 -16.35 -8.40
C ASN A 7 -3.15 -17.18 -9.23
N VAL A 8 -4.45 -16.91 -9.08
CA VAL A 8 -5.51 -17.62 -9.80
C VAL A 8 -5.45 -17.52 -11.33
N ALA A 9 -4.71 -16.54 -11.86
CA ALA A 9 -4.46 -16.39 -13.31
C ALA A 9 -3.20 -17.15 -13.79
N GLY A 10 -2.56 -17.94 -12.92
CA GLY A 10 -1.32 -18.65 -13.25
C GLY A 10 -0.07 -17.78 -13.31
N GLN A 11 -0.16 -16.52 -12.87
CA GLN A 11 0.98 -15.60 -12.84
C GLN A 11 1.80 -15.83 -11.58
N ARG A 12 3.11 -15.84 -11.73
CA ARG A 12 4.03 -15.97 -10.62
C ARG A 12 4.20 -14.61 -9.93
N LEU A 13 4.02 -14.59 -8.62
CA LEU A 13 4.31 -13.46 -7.75
C LEU A 13 5.55 -13.78 -6.92
N ASP A 14 6.57 -12.95 -7.04
CA ASP A 14 7.75 -13.03 -6.19
C ASP A 14 7.49 -12.21 -4.93
N LEU A 15 7.29 -12.91 -3.82
CA LEU A 15 7.12 -12.28 -2.52
C LEU A 15 8.43 -12.33 -1.74
N PRO A 16 8.80 -11.27 -1.03
CA PRO A 16 9.99 -11.28 -0.20
C PRO A 16 9.80 -12.18 1.02
N ASP A 17 10.91 -12.66 1.57
CA ASP A 17 10.91 -13.44 2.80
C ASP A 17 10.40 -12.57 3.97
N PRO A 18 9.30 -12.93 4.63
CA PRO A 18 8.73 -12.14 5.72
C PRO A 18 9.56 -12.15 7.00
N THR A 19 10.62 -12.96 7.07
CA THR A 19 11.50 -13.03 8.25
C THR A 19 12.65 -12.03 8.20
N VAL A 20 12.91 -11.42 7.04
CA VAL A 20 13.98 -10.46 6.84
C VAL A 20 13.44 -9.04 6.98
N ALA A 21 14.25 -8.15 7.60
CA ALA A 21 13.93 -6.73 7.63
C ALA A 21 13.81 -6.19 6.20
N LEU A 22 12.64 -5.64 5.85
CA LEU A 22 12.33 -5.24 4.50
C LEU A 22 12.60 -3.76 4.29
N THR A 23 13.50 -3.49 3.36
CA THR A 23 13.70 -2.16 2.78
C THR A 23 13.70 -2.31 1.27
N GLY A 24 13.22 -1.32 0.56
CA GLY A 24 13.22 -1.37 -0.89
C GLY A 24 12.78 -0.06 -1.51
N THR A 25 12.56 -0.12 -2.82
CA THR A 25 12.08 1.01 -3.61
C THR A 25 10.81 0.61 -4.33
N THR A 26 9.81 1.45 -4.29
CA THR A 26 8.55 1.25 -5.01
C THR A 26 8.73 1.50 -6.50
N MET A 27 7.76 1.11 -7.30
CA MET A 27 7.79 1.37 -8.74
C MET A 27 7.77 2.87 -9.05
N GLY A 28 7.10 3.69 -8.24
CA GLY A 28 7.10 5.14 -8.34
C GLY A 28 8.40 5.81 -7.88
N GLY A 29 9.33 5.03 -7.33
CA GLY A 29 10.65 5.51 -6.92
C GLY A 29 10.76 5.97 -5.47
N SER A 30 9.72 5.80 -4.66
CA SER A 30 9.81 6.01 -3.22
C SER A 30 10.58 4.87 -2.56
N THR A 31 11.26 5.18 -1.47
CA THR A 31 11.86 4.14 -0.64
C THR A 31 10.93 3.75 0.50
N TYR A 32 11.00 2.51 0.92
CA TYR A 32 10.19 2.02 2.03
C TYR A 32 11.02 1.22 3.02
N ARG A 33 10.56 1.21 4.26
CA ARG A 33 11.10 0.39 5.34
C ARG A 33 9.95 -0.21 6.15
N VAL A 34 10.00 -1.50 6.35
CA VAL A 34 9.11 -2.21 7.28
C VAL A 34 9.84 -2.37 8.61
N MET A 35 9.21 -1.93 9.68
CA MET A 35 9.75 -1.94 11.05
C MET A 35 8.86 -2.77 11.96
N GLY A 36 9.46 -3.36 12.98
CA GLY A 36 8.74 -4.15 13.97
C GLY A 36 8.71 -5.64 13.67
N THR A 37 8.18 -6.41 14.60
CA THR A 37 8.15 -7.88 14.55
C THR A 37 6.74 -8.45 14.49
N VAL A 38 5.92 -8.19 15.47
CA VAL A 38 4.53 -8.69 15.57
C VAL A 38 3.53 -7.65 15.10
N MET A 39 3.74 -6.40 15.48
CA MET A 39 2.99 -5.23 15.02
C MET A 39 3.93 -4.40 14.14
N GLN A 40 3.91 -4.64 12.86
CA GLN A 40 4.79 -3.96 11.93
C GLN A 40 4.22 -2.61 11.49
N ALA A 41 5.12 -1.67 11.23
CA ALA A 41 4.83 -0.39 10.60
C ALA A 41 5.60 -0.26 9.29
N LEU A 42 4.96 0.32 8.31
CA LEU A 42 5.56 0.68 7.03
C LEU A 42 5.86 2.16 7.01
N VAL A 43 7.11 2.52 6.78
CA VAL A 43 7.51 3.92 6.57
C VAL A 43 7.88 4.10 5.11
N LEU A 44 7.22 5.04 4.45
CA LEU A 44 7.51 5.44 3.08
C LEU A 44 8.21 6.81 3.06
N ASN A 45 9.21 6.93 2.23
CA ASN A 45 9.83 8.21 1.89
C ASN A 45 9.41 8.58 0.48
N LEU A 46 8.47 9.51 0.38
CA LEU A 46 7.86 9.90 -0.89
C LEU A 46 8.71 10.92 -1.64
N LYS A 47 8.66 10.84 -2.95
CA LYS A 47 9.15 11.87 -3.86
C LYS A 47 8.07 12.91 -4.14
N ALA A 48 8.52 14.08 -4.59
CA ALA A 48 7.61 15.14 -4.99
C ALA A 48 6.58 14.67 -6.02
N ARG A 49 5.33 15.02 -5.81
CA ARG A 49 4.17 14.70 -6.66
C ARG A 49 3.80 13.22 -6.71
N GLN A 50 4.38 12.41 -5.85
CA GLN A 50 3.98 11.01 -5.73
C GLN A 50 2.71 10.92 -4.89
N THR A 51 1.77 10.12 -5.38
CA THR A 51 0.51 9.82 -4.69
C THR A 51 0.47 8.36 -4.30
N ILE A 52 0.10 8.10 -3.07
CA ILE A 52 -0.23 6.78 -2.55
C ILE A 52 -1.64 6.81 -1.99
N TYR A 53 -2.26 5.64 -1.90
CA TYR A 53 -3.60 5.55 -1.34
C TYR A 53 -3.72 4.39 -0.35
N THR A 54 -4.58 4.58 0.63
CA THR A 54 -4.84 3.59 1.66
C THR A 54 -6.32 3.58 2.02
N GLU A 55 -6.72 2.60 2.79
CA GLU A 55 -8.00 2.62 3.48
C GLU A 55 -7.97 3.63 4.64
N SER A 56 -9.11 4.26 4.91
CA SER A 56 -9.23 5.18 6.04
C SER A 56 -8.81 4.53 7.35
N GLY A 57 -7.97 5.20 8.11
CA GLY A 57 -7.51 4.77 9.43
C GLY A 57 -6.16 4.05 9.46
N ALA A 58 -5.58 3.70 8.33
CA ALA A 58 -4.30 2.99 8.29
C ALA A 58 -3.07 3.89 8.54
N MET A 59 -3.20 5.20 8.31
CA MET A 59 -2.10 6.14 8.49
C MET A 59 -1.82 6.37 9.98
N SER A 60 -0.56 6.14 10.39
CA SER A 60 -0.12 6.34 11.76
C SER A 60 0.37 7.77 12.01
N TRP A 61 1.21 8.26 11.11
CA TRP A 61 1.72 9.64 11.14
C TRP A 61 2.25 10.04 9.77
N MET A 62 2.31 11.32 9.51
CA MET A 62 2.92 11.88 8.31
C MET A 62 3.67 13.16 8.62
N ALA A 63 4.72 13.40 7.85
CA ALA A 63 5.46 14.66 7.90
C ALA A 63 4.64 15.77 7.25
N ASP A 64 5.04 17.01 7.52
CA ASP A 64 4.56 18.19 6.80
C ASP A 64 4.90 18.12 5.30
N GLY A 65 4.07 18.69 4.46
CA GLY A 65 4.23 18.68 3.00
C GLY A 65 3.56 17.50 2.30
N ILE A 66 2.61 16.85 2.95
CA ILE A 66 1.74 15.83 2.34
C ILE A 66 0.30 16.37 2.32
N ASP A 67 -0.27 16.42 1.14
CA ASP A 67 -1.67 16.74 0.95
C ASP A 67 -2.53 15.47 1.04
N MET A 68 -3.57 15.53 1.85
CA MET A 68 -4.48 14.41 2.10
C MET A 68 -5.85 14.70 1.50
N CYS A 69 -6.30 13.85 0.60
CA CYS A 69 -7.59 13.95 -0.04
C CYS A 69 -8.41 12.69 0.22
N THR A 70 -9.58 12.86 0.81
CA THR A 70 -10.52 11.74 0.98
C THR A 70 -11.29 11.52 -0.30
N ASN A 71 -11.05 10.41 -0.94
CA ASN A 71 -11.72 10.04 -2.18
C ASN A 71 -13.07 9.37 -1.86
N THR A 72 -14.10 10.19 -1.69
CA THR A 72 -15.46 9.71 -1.44
C THR A 72 -16.19 9.22 -2.69
N GLY A 73 -15.43 8.95 -3.76
CA GLY A 73 -15.96 8.18 -4.87
C GLY A 73 -16.50 8.97 -6.05
N GLY A 74 -15.75 9.92 -6.54
CA GLY A 74 -16.08 10.68 -7.76
C GLY A 74 -15.60 10.10 -9.10
N GLY A 75 -15.06 8.89 -9.15
CA GLY A 75 -14.54 8.31 -10.38
C GLY A 75 -15.17 6.98 -10.77
N LEU A 76 -15.08 6.64 -12.06
CA LEU A 76 -15.60 5.39 -12.62
C LEU A 76 -15.06 4.15 -11.90
N GLY A 77 -13.82 4.21 -11.43
CA GLY A 77 -13.19 3.12 -10.65
C GLY A 77 -13.82 2.89 -9.27
N SER A 78 -14.39 3.93 -8.66
CA SER A 78 -15.06 3.79 -7.37
C SER A 78 -16.44 3.17 -7.49
N LEU A 79 -17.15 3.42 -8.60
CA LEU A 79 -18.42 2.79 -8.91
C LEU A 79 -18.26 1.29 -9.17
N LEU A 80 -17.19 0.89 -9.87
CA LEU A 80 -16.85 -0.52 -10.09
C LEU A 80 -16.47 -1.23 -8.80
N LYS A 81 -15.69 -0.58 -7.93
CA LYS A 81 -15.34 -1.13 -6.62
C LYS A 81 -16.56 -1.32 -5.72
N ARG A 82 -17.50 -0.38 -5.72
CA ARG A 82 -18.77 -0.49 -4.97
C ARG A 82 -19.66 -1.60 -5.50
N ALA A 83 -19.72 -1.79 -6.81
CA ALA A 83 -20.53 -2.82 -7.44
C ALA A 83 -20.01 -4.24 -7.14
N VAL A 84 -18.69 -4.40 -6.99
CA VAL A 84 -18.05 -5.71 -6.76
C VAL A 84 -18.02 -6.10 -5.28
N THR A 85 -17.84 -5.14 -4.37
CA THR A 85 -17.63 -5.43 -2.94
C THR A 85 -18.85 -5.20 -2.07
N GLY A 86 -19.86 -4.48 -2.56
CA GLY A 86 -21.04 -4.12 -1.74
C GLY A 86 -20.77 -3.23 -0.53
N GLU A 87 -19.51 -2.87 -0.28
CA GLU A 87 -19.06 -2.02 0.81
C GLU A 87 -18.52 -0.68 0.29
N SER A 88 -18.82 0.39 1.00
CA SER A 88 -18.20 1.70 0.75
C SER A 88 -16.76 1.68 1.27
N LEU A 89 -15.79 1.43 0.38
CA LEU A 89 -14.39 1.63 0.68
C LEU A 89 -14.09 3.14 0.65
N PHE A 90 -13.73 3.68 1.79
CA PHE A 90 -13.21 5.03 1.87
C PHE A 90 -11.70 4.98 1.68
N LEU A 91 -11.26 5.34 0.48
CA LEU A 91 -9.85 5.48 0.17
C LEU A 91 -9.41 6.91 0.43
N VAL A 92 -8.22 7.04 0.97
CA VAL A 92 -7.56 8.31 1.22
C VAL A 92 -6.31 8.37 0.37
N ASP A 93 -6.20 9.42 -0.42
CA ASP A 93 -5.01 9.71 -1.23
C ASP A 93 -4.08 10.64 -0.46
N TYR A 94 -2.80 10.32 -0.47
CA TYR A 94 -1.73 11.15 0.10
C TYR A 94 -0.76 11.51 -1.00
N THR A 95 -0.63 12.79 -1.27
CA THR A 95 0.26 13.32 -2.32
C THR A 95 1.35 14.15 -1.70
N SER A 96 2.60 13.81 -1.99
CA SER A 96 3.74 14.59 -1.51
C SER A 96 3.97 15.81 -2.38
N GLU A 97 4.14 16.95 -1.73
CA GLU A 97 4.45 18.24 -2.39
C GLU A 97 5.95 18.39 -2.70
N ARG A 98 6.81 17.63 -2.01
CA ARG A 98 8.26 17.72 -2.13
C ARG A 98 8.94 16.37 -1.93
N ASP A 99 10.23 16.31 -2.27
CA ASP A 99 11.05 15.14 -2.04
C ASP A 99 11.31 14.89 -0.55
N ASN A 100 11.62 13.65 -0.21
CA ASN A 100 11.98 13.20 1.14
C ASN A 100 10.90 13.47 2.20
N THR A 101 9.68 13.13 1.89
CA THR A 101 8.54 13.29 2.78
C THR A 101 8.13 11.96 3.36
N LEU A 102 8.18 11.84 4.67
CA LEU A 102 7.90 10.57 5.37
C LEU A 102 6.44 10.43 5.73
N ILE A 103 5.92 9.24 5.52
CA ILE A 103 4.59 8.83 5.97
C ILE A 103 4.64 7.40 6.47
N ALA A 104 3.91 7.10 7.53
CA ALA A 104 3.89 5.77 8.13
C ALA A 104 2.47 5.20 8.23
N PHE A 105 2.39 3.91 8.00
CA PHE A 105 1.16 3.13 8.07
C PHE A 105 1.35 1.92 8.97
N SER A 106 0.29 1.53 9.65
CA SER A 106 0.26 0.31 10.45
C SER A 106 -1.10 -0.35 10.36
N SER A 107 -1.11 -1.68 10.50
CA SER A 107 -2.35 -2.44 10.63
C SER A 107 -2.84 -2.41 12.07
N ASP A 108 -4.14 -2.51 12.26
CA ASP A 108 -4.76 -2.70 13.57
C ASP A 108 -4.58 -4.11 14.12
N PHE A 109 -4.12 -5.02 13.27
CA PHE A 109 -3.94 -6.43 13.61
C PHE A 109 -2.47 -6.83 13.61
N PRO A 110 -2.07 -7.76 14.52
CA PRO A 110 -0.74 -8.37 14.46
C PRO A 110 -0.52 -9.08 13.12
N GLY A 111 0.68 -8.98 12.60
CA GLY A 111 1.02 -9.65 11.34
C GLY A 111 2.27 -9.12 10.69
N LYS A 112 2.51 -9.57 9.47
CA LYS A 112 3.65 -9.19 8.65
C LYS A 112 3.19 -8.35 7.46
N ILE A 113 3.93 -7.30 7.16
CA ILE A 113 3.73 -6.47 5.97
C ILE A 113 4.54 -7.07 4.84
N ILE A 114 3.86 -7.35 3.73
CA ILE A 114 4.47 -7.96 2.54
C ILE A 114 4.33 -6.98 1.37
N PRO A 115 5.44 -6.45 0.84
CA PRO A 115 5.42 -5.66 -0.38
C PRO A 115 5.23 -6.56 -1.61
N VAL A 116 4.33 -6.15 -2.49
CA VAL A 116 4.03 -6.87 -3.73
C VAL A 116 4.18 -5.91 -4.91
N ASN A 117 5.07 -6.26 -5.85
CA ASN A 117 5.18 -5.55 -7.11
C ASN A 117 4.29 -6.20 -8.15
N LEU A 118 3.39 -5.40 -8.74
CA LEU A 118 2.51 -5.86 -9.80
C LEU A 118 3.00 -5.30 -11.15
N ALA A 119 3.34 -6.19 -12.07
CA ALA A 119 3.63 -5.81 -13.45
C ALA A 119 2.33 -5.42 -14.18
N PRO A 120 2.41 -4.68 -15.31
CA PRO A 120 1.24 -4.38 -16.11
C PRO A 120 0.43 -5.64 -16.46
N GLY A 121 -0.88 -5.60 -16.22
CA GLY A 121 -1.78 -6.73 -16.44
C GLY A 121 -1.84 -7.75 -15.30
N GLN A 122 -0.98 -7.64 -14.29
CA GLN A 122 -1.08 -8.46 -13.09
C GLN A 122 -2.08 -7.87 -12.09
N SER A 123 -2.76 -8.74 -11.38
CA SER A 123 -3.66 -8.37 -10.30
C SER A 123 -3.53 -9.32 -9.12
N ILE A 124 -3.83 -8.81 -7.95
CA ILE A 124 -3.92 -9.59 -6.72
C ILE A 124 -5.26 -9.31 -6.06
N ILE A 125 -5.87 -10.34 -5.54
CA ILE A 125 -7.08 -10.22 -4.73
C ILE A 125 -6.67 -10.45 -3.28
N ALA A 126 -6.93 -9.47 -2.44
CA ALA A 126 -6.65 -9.54 -1.03
C ALA A 126 -7.93 -9.26 -0.24
N GLN A 127 -8.02 -9.85 0.94
CA GLN A 127 -9.08 -9.51 1.87
C GLN A 127 -8.93 -8.04 2.28
N LYS A 128 -10.04 -7.36 2.59
CA LYS A 128 -10.08 -5.95 2.95
C LYS A 128 -9.02 -5.56 4.00
N GLU A 129 -8.95 -6.33 5.08
CA GLU A 129 -8.03 -6.06 6.19
C GLU A 129 -6.56 -6.40 5.89
N ALA A 130 -6.29 -7.08 4.78
CA ALA A 130 -4.95 -7.38 4.32
C ALA A 130 -4.33 -6.27 3.45
N PHE A 131 -5.14 -5.33 2.96
CA PHE A 131 -4.68 -4.18 2.20
C PHE A 131 -4.18 -3.09 3.14
N LEU A 132 -2.97 -2.60 2.95
CA LEU A 132 -2.40 -1.52 3.76
C LEU A 132 -2.24 -0.24 2.94
N VAL A 133 -1.45 -0.27 1.88
CA VAL A 133 -1.18 0.90 1.05
C VAL A 133 -0.80 0.47 -0.38
N ALA A 134 -1.12 1.30 -1.36
CA ALA A 134 -0.69 1.13 -2.75
C ALA A 134 -0.33 2.46 -3.41
N GLU A 135 0.38 2.38 -4.54
CA GLU A 135 0.65 3.49 -5.47
C GLU A 135 -0.35 3.53 -6.60
#